data_464562550c872d2ec569ba47638db309
#
_entry.id   464562550c872d2ec569ba47638db309
#
_cell.length_a   1.000
_cell.length_b   1.000
_cell.length_c   1.000
_cell.angle_alpha   90.00
_cell.angle_beta   90.00
_cell.angle_gamma   90.00
#
_symmetry.space_group_name_H-M   'P 1'
#
loop_
_entity.id
_entity.type
_entity.pdbx_description
1 polymer ?
#
loop_
_entity_poly.entity_id
_entity_poly.type
_entity_poly.pdbx_seq_one_letter_code
_entity_poly.pdbx_strand_id
1 'polypeptide(L)'
;NERPYLKHTCYLYLTKTTKERNRMQSNFSTLCRGHIIPKELDKETGGKFMEAAEQFERIMNDSGFVRLRRLSTDEIVGTEKSAGLIERYFSLMPEGDTTLQDIDLSAREMRIGDNRLCLHTLSDAEDMPGKVATDIRYEKLSTDRSDCRLSFASPVGLLLSCNHIYNQYVIIDNSEENLQKFEKSARNMQSLSRYSRSNSINREWIDQYLNEAHSYGLTSVRAHFNVMAWSDDAEELKHIKNDVGSQLASMECVPRHNTIDCPTLYWAAIPGNAADFPAEESFHTFIEQAVCLFTEETNYRSSLSPFGIKMVDRLTGKPLHLDISDLPMKRGITTNRNKFVLGPSGSGKSFFMNHLVRQYWEQGAHVVLVDTGNSYQGLCEMIRRKTNGADGVYFTYTEEKPISFNPFYTDDYVYDVEKKDSIKTLLLTLWKS
;
A
#
# COMPACT_ATOMS: atom_id res chain seq x y z
N ASN A 1 -20.99 9.70 -12.26
CA ASN A 1 -20.89 8.54 -11.37
C ASN A 1 -19.61 8.68 -10.58
N GLU A 2 -19.73 9.14 -9.34
CA GLU A 2 -18.65 9.13 -8.37
C GLU A 2 -18.42 7.65 -7.98
N ARG A 3 -17.24 7.14 -8.27
CA ARG A 3 -16.82 5.83 -7.77
C ARG A 3 -16.04 6.05 -6.49
N PRO A 4 -16.41 5.41 -5.38
CA PRO A 4 -15.60 5.47 -4.18
C PRO A 4 -14.21 4.90 -4.47
N TYR A 5 -13.19 5.48 -3.88
CA TYR A 5 -11.84 4.95 -3.92
C TYR A 5 -11.29 4.83 -2.51
N LEU A 6 -10.39 3.88 -2.32
CA LEU A 6 -9.74 3.65 -1.04
C LEU A 6 -8.43 4.45 -0.96
N LYS A 7 -8.21 5.08 0.19
CA LYS A 7 -6.96 5.71 0.55
C LYS A 7 -6.27 4.86 1.60
N HIS A 8 -5.16 4.24 1.23
CA HIS A 8 -4.36 3.45 2.16
C HIS A 8 -3.24 4.29 2.74
N THR A 9 -3.00 4.13 4.03
CA THR A 9 -1.87 4.72 4.73
C THR A 9 -1.25 3.65 5.60
N CYS A 10 0.07 3.45 5.47
CA CYS A 10 0.82 2.48 6.25
C CYS A 10 1.58 3.20 7.37
N TYR A 11 1.46 2.71 8.58
CA TYR A 11 2.20 3.16 9.75
C TYR A 11 3.02 2.02 10.31
N LEU A 12 4.27 2.28 10.62
CA LEU A 12 5.19 1.33 11.26
C LEU A 12 5.54 1.82 12.65
N TYR A 13 5.33 0.97 13.64
CA TYR A 13 5.69 1.22 15.03
C TYR A 13 6.83 0.31 15.44
N LEU A 14 7.91 0.90 15.94
CA LEU A 14 8.99 0.16 16.58
C LEU A 14 8.83 0.32 18.09
N THR A 15 8.66 -0.79 18.77
CA THR A 15 8.46 -0.81 20.24
C THR A 15 9.49 -1.73 20.86
N LYS A 16 10.14 -1.27 21.94
CA LYS A 16 11.03 -2.09 22.76
C LYS A 16 10.43 -2.26 24.14
N THR A 17 10.21 -3.51 24.53
CA THR A 17 9.76 -3.86 25.88
C THR A 17 10.92 -4.37 26.71
N THR A 18 10.87 -4.14 28.03
CA THR A 18 11.86 -4.71 28.97
C THR A 18 11.47 -6.12 29.36
N LYS A 19 12.45 -6.97 29.66
CA LYS A 19 12.21 -8.37 30.11
C LYS A 19 11.33 -8.43 31.36
N GLU A 20 11.39 -7.45 32.24
CA GLU A 20 10.60 -7.38 33.48
C GLU A 20 9.12 -7.13 33.21
N ARG A 21 8.81 -6.34 32.17
CA ARG A 21 7.43 -6.05 31.79
C ARG A 21 6.74 -7.28 31.18
N ASN A 22 7.44 -8.10 30.45
CA ASN A 22 6.93 -9.39 29.93
C ASN A 22 6.59 -10.38 31.05
N ARG A 23 7.10 -10.18 32.26
CA ARG A 23 6.80 -11.00 33.44
C ARG A 23 5.62 -10.47 34.25
N MET A 24 5.34 -9.18 34.15
CA MET A 24 4.18 -8.55 34.80
C MET A 24 3.01 -8.54 33.81
N GLN A 25 2.45 -9.68 33.50
CA GLN A 25 1.14 -9.76 32.85
C GLN A 25 0.12 -9.12 33.78
N SER A 26 -0.18 -7.89 33.51
CA SER A 26 -1.21 -7.16 34.21
C SER A 26 -2.43 -7.07 33.31
N ASN A 27 -3.57 -7.47 33.82
CA ASN A 27 -4.85 -7.38 33.14
C ASN A 27 -5.33 -5.94 32.90
N PHE A 28 -4.51 -4.94 33.18
CA PHE A 28 -4.83 -3.53 33.00
C PHE A 28 -3.91 -2.90 31.95
N SER A 29 -4.51 -2.22 30.99
CA SER A 29 -3.81 -1.41 30.01
C SER A 29 -2.88 -0.39 30.66
N THR A 30 -1.71 -0.18 30.07
CA THR A 30 -0.77 0.86 30.49
C THR A 30 -1.32 2.26 30.31
N LEU A 31 -2.28 2.47 29.42
CA LEU A 31 -2.97 3.74 29.23
C LEU A 31 -3.83 4.12 30.44
N CYS A 32 -4.35 3.12 31.16
CA CYS A 32 -5.19 3.33 32.33
C CYS A 32 -4.40 3.47 33.63
N ARG A 33 -3.07 3.29 33.61
CA ARG A 33 -2.22 3.40 34.78
C ARG A 33 -1.65 4.80 34.89
N GLY A 34 -2.26 5.65 35.69
CA GLY A 34 -1.62 6.90 36.12
C GLY A 34 -0.26 6.59 36.75
N HIS A 35 0.82 7.23 36.27
CA HIS A 35 2.18 7.15 36.81
C HIS A 35 3.07 5.94 36.42
N ILE A 36 2.84 5.25 35.31
CA ILE A 36 3.83 4.33 34.77
C ILE A 36 4.71 5.00 33.69
N ILE A 37 5.07 6.22 33.88
CA ILE A 37 6.32 6.68 33.30
C ILE A 37 7.39 6.15 34.27
N PRO A 38 8.26 5.23 33.86
CA PRO A 38 9.39 4.83 34.70
C PRO A 38 10.11 6.12 35.09
N LYS A 39 10.21 6.38 36.38
CA LYS A 39 10.90 7.58 36.89
C LYS A 39 12.34 7.68 36.36
N GLU A 40 12.86 6.58 35.84
CA GLU A 40 14.15 6.44 35.21
C GLU A 40 14.00 5.56 33.98
N LEU A 41 13.64 6.16 32.84
CA LEU A 41 14.02 5.57 31.57
C LEU A 41 15.55 5.57 31.56
N ASP A 42 16.14 4.37 31.61
CA ASP A 42 17.58 4.22 31.43
C ASP A 42 17.97 4.89 30.12
N LYS A 43 18.67 6.03 30.24
CA LYS A 43 19.06 6.85 29.08
C LYS A 43 19.94 6.07 28.10
N GLU A 44 20.73 5.12 28.62
CA GLU A 44 21.58 4.28 27.79
C GLU A 44 20.73 3.30 26.94
N THR A 45 19.75 2.66 27.53
CA THR A 45 18.83 1.75 26.81
C THR A 45 17.98 2.53 25.80
N GLY A 46 17.50 3.71 26.17
CA GLY A 46 16.79 4.60 25.27
C GLY A 46 17.65 5.06 24.10
N GLY A 47 18.90 5.45 24.36
CA GLY A 47 19.85 5.84 23.34
C GLY A 47 20.14 4.69 22.35
N LYS A 48 20.45 3.50 22.86
CA LYS A 48 20.67 2.30 22.01
C LYS A 48 19.45 1.94 21.16
N PHE A 49 18.24 2.12 21.71
CA PHE A 49 17.02 1.89 20.94
C PHE A 49 16.86 2.91 19.80
N MET A 50 17.11 4.19 20.10
CA MET A 50 17.03 5.25 19.09
C MET A 50 18.06 5.04 17.97
N GLU A 51 19.30 4.67 18.32
CA GLU A 51 20.34 4.34 17.32
C GLU A 51 19.93 3.17 16.43
N ALA A 52 19.38 2.11 17.02
CA ALA A 52 18.88 0.96 16.26
C ALA A 52 17.69 1.33 15.35
N ALA A 53 16.77 2.17 15.81
CA ALA A 53 15.65 2.67 15.02
C ALA A 53 16.13 3.55 13.86
N GLU A 54 17.14 4.40 14.08
CA GLU A 54 17.76 5.21 13.03
C GLU A 54 18.49 4.38 11.99
N GLN A 55 19.20 3.34 12.44
CA GLN A 55 19.84 2.41 11.52
C GLN A 55 18.83 1.65 10.69
N PHE A 56 17.75 1.17 11.30
CA PHE A 56 16.65 0.51 10.58
C PHE A 56 16.01 1.42 9.53
N GLU A 57 15.65 2.66 9.92
CA GLU A 57 15.10 3.66 9.00
C GLU A 57 16.04 3.91 7.80
N ARG A 58 17.35 4.02 8.05
CA ARG A 58 18.35 4.21 7.00
C ARG A 58 18.41 3.02 6.05
N ILE A 59 18.52 1.80 6.57
CA ILE A 59 18.57 0.57 5.77
C ILE A 59 17.31 0.46 4.88
N MET A 60 16.13 0.71 5.43
CA MET A 60 14.89 0.66 4.67
C MET A 60 14.83 1.71 3.57
N ASN A 61 15.24 2.95 3.86
CA ASN A 61 15.27 4.02 2.87
C ASN A 61 16.31 3.79 1.77
N ASP A 62 17.49 3.27 2.14
CA ASP A 62 18.58 2.97 1.20
C ASP A 62 18.26 1.79 0.28
N SER A 63 17.37 0.89 0.69
CA SER A 63 16.89 -0.22 -0.14
C SER A 63 16.21 0.24 -1.43
N GLY A 64 15.64 1.45 -1.45
CA GLY A 64 14.90 2.01 -2.57
C GLY A 64 13.48 1.42 -2.77
N PHE A 65 13.11 0.36 -2.04
CA PHE A 65 11.78 -0.27 -2.14
C PHE A 65 10.72 0.46 -1.32
N VAL A 66 11.08 0.95 -0.15
CA VAL A 66 10.19 1.67 0.76
C VAL A 66 10.82 3.00 1.16
N ARG A 67 9.98 3.96 1.53
CA ARG A 67 10.41 5.23 2.08
C ARG A 67 9.74 5.46 3.41
N LEU A 68 10.52 5.42 4.46
CA LEU A 68 10.07 5.72 5.82
C LEU A 68 10.27 7.20 6.14
N ARG A 69 9.35 7.76 6.92
CA ARG A 69 9.40 9.10 7.46
C ARG A 69 8.86 9.08 8.89
N ARG A 70 9.59 9.68 9.81
CA ARG A 70 9.09 9.85 11.18
C ARG A 70 7.90 10.81 11.20
N LEU A 71 6.92 10.48 12.02
CA LEU A 71 5.81 11.38 12.31
C LEU A 71 6.26 12.41 13.35
N SER A 72 5.78 13.64 13.22
CA SER A 72 5.92 14.66 14.26
C SER A 72 4.94 14.40 15.41
N THR A 73 5.18 15.05 16.55
CA THR A 73 4.26 14.99 17.68
C THR A 73 2.85 15.46 17.31
N ASP A 74 2.77 16.53 16.52
CA ASP A 74 1.49 17.08 16.06
C ASP A 74 0.73 16.11 15.14
N GLU A 75 1.43 15.35 14.32
CA GLU A 75 0.81 14.30 13.48
C GLU A 75 0.31 13.11 14.29
N ILE A 76 0.93 12.83 15.45
CA ILE A 76 0.53 11.74 16.35
C ILE A 76 -0.62 12.16 17.26
N VAL A 77 -0.47 13.28 17.96
CA VAL A 77 -1.41 13.73 19.00
C VAL A 77 -2.53 14.57 18.40
N GLY A 78 -2.25 15.33 17.37
CA GLY A 78 -3.18 16.30 16.76
C GLY A 78 -2.89 17.74 17.16
N THR A 79 -3.58 18.65 16.52
CA THR A 79 -3.56 20.09 16.76
C THR A 79 -4.99 20.61 16.82
N GLU A 80 -5.19 21.86 17.24
CA GLU A 80 -6.53 22.51 17.21
C GLU A 80 -7.18 22.53 15.81
N LYS A 81 -6.39 22.32 14.75
CA LYS A 81 -6.86 22.42 13.35
C LYS A 81 -6.91 21.08 12.61
N SER A 82 -6.28 20.06 13.14
CA SER A 82 -6.18 18.75 12.48
C SER A 82 -6.07 17.63 13.48
N ALA A 83 -6.89 16.60 13.29
CA ALA A 83 -6.86 15.39 14.10
C ALA A 83 -5.54 14.64 13.95
N GLY A 84 -4.95 14.23 15.06
CA GLY A 84 -3.79 13.37 15.10
C GLY A 84 -4.13 11.90 14.83
N LEU A 85 -3.10 11.09 14.71
CA LEU A 85 -3.24 9.66 14.47
C LEU A 85 -4.03 8.95 15.59
N ILE A 86 -3.78 9.31 16.85
CA ILE A 86 -4.46 8.76 18.02
C ILE A 86 -5.94 9.16 18.03
N GLU A 87 -6.25 10.42 17.76
CA GLU A 87 -7.64 10.91 17.72
C GLU A 87 -8.43 10.24 16.60
N ARG A 88 -7.81 10.08 15.40
CA ARG A 88 -8.43 9.35 14.28
C ARG A 88 -8.68 7.88 14.60
N TYR A 89 -7.81 7.25 15.37
CA TYR A 89 -8.02 5.88 15.82
C TYR A 89 -9.24 5.77 16.73
N PHE A 90 -9.37 6.68 17.70
CA PHE A 90 -10.49 6.68 18.63
C PHE A 90 -11.82 7.11 18.02
N SER A 91 -11.80 7.94 16.98
CA SER A 91 -13.03 8.39 16.31
C SER A 91 -13.41 7.51 15.12
N LEU A 92 -12.51 6.67 14.63
CA LEU A 92 -12.62 5.92 13.36
C LEU A 92 -12.93 6.82 12.15
N MET A 93 -12.66 8.11 12.25
CA MET A 93 -12.84 9.08 11.18
C MET A 93 -11.50 9.42 10.54
N PRO A 94 -11.33 9.16 9.22
CA PRO A 94 -10.08 9.44 8.54
C PRO A 94 -9.76 10.94 8.39
N GLU A 95 -10.81 11.78 8.28
CA GLU A 95 -10.72 13.24 8.10
C GLU A 95 -11.95 13.89 8.74
N GLY A 96 -11.79 15.01 9.44
CA GLY A 96 -12.89 15.79 10.01
C GLY A 96 -12.66 16.23 11.46
N ASP A 97 -13.68 16.87 12.04
CA ASP A 97 -13.70 17.24 13.46
C ASP A 97 -13.79 15.98 14.30
N THR A 98 -12.76 15.76 15.12
CA THR A 98 -12.75 14.66 16.07
C THR A 98 -13.46 15.11 17.34
N THR A 99 -14.71 14.74 17.47
CA THR A 99 -15.41 14.78 18.78
C THR A 99 -15.11 13.50 19.54
N LEU A 100 -14.97 13.59 20.86
CA LEU A 100 -14.91 12.42 21.72
C LEU A 100 -16.17 11.59 21.50
N GLN A 101 -15.98 10.32 21.18
CA GLN A 101 -17.04 9.35 20.93
C GLN A 101 -17.15 8.41 22.13
N ASP A 102 -18.37 7.94 22.43
CA ASP A 102 -18.55 6.87 23.39
C ASP A 102 -17.94 5.56 22.84
N ILE A 103 -17.16 4.90 23.68
CA ILE A 103 -16.50 3.65 23.34
C ILE A 103 -17.09 2.52 24.17
N ASP A 104 -17.81 1.60 23.52
CA ASP A 104 -18.31 0.36 24.11
C ASP A 104 -17.52 -0.82 23.54
N LEU A 105 -16.71 -1.46 24.38
CA LEU A 105 -15.87 -2.59 23.98
C LEU A 105 -16.37 -3.88 24.62
N SER A 106 -17.66 -4.15 24.52
CA SER A 106 -18.19 -5.47 24.91
C SER A 106 -17.70 -6.55 23.95
N ALA A 107 -17.49 -7.79 24.45
CA ALA A 107 -17.04 -8.92 23.63
C ALA A 107 -18.03 -9.30 22.51
N ARG A 108 -19.30 -8.96 22.65
CA ARG A 108 -20.35 -9.27 21.69
C ARG A 108 -20.47 -8.23 20.58
N GLU A 109 -20.31 -6.97 20.94
CA GLU A 109 -20.46 -5.84 20.03
C GLU A 109 -19.55 -4.71 20.49
N MET A 110 -18.58 -4.38 19.65
CA MET A 110 -17.73 -3.21 19.88
C MET A 110 -18.32 -2.03 19.09
N ARG A 111 -18.43 -0.87 19.75
CA ARG A 111 -18.95 0.36 19.15
C ARG A 111 -18.08 1.55 19.51
N ILE A 112 -17.91 2.43 18.55
CA ILE A 112 -17.27 3.74 18.74
C ILE A 112 -18.19 4.76 18.12
N GLY A 113 -18.91 5.52 18.94
CA GLY A 113 -20.02 6.37 18.52
C GLY A 113 -21.07 5.57 17.77
N ASP A 114 -21.38 5.97 16.57
CA ASP A 114 -22.34 5.27 15.70
C ASP A 114 -21.75 4.08 14.95
N ASN A 115 -20.41 3.99 14.86
CA ASN A 115 -19.72 2.91 14.18
C ASN A 115 -19.74 1.61 14.99
N ARG A 116 -20.19 0.55 14.38
CA ARG A 116 -20.11 -0.83 14.88
C ARG A 116 -18.90 -1.51 14.26
N LEU A 117 -18.10 -2.18 15.09
CA LEU A 117 -16.85 -2.81 14.68
C LEU A 117 -17.00 -4.32 14.59
N CYS A 118 -16.23 -4.91 13.67
CA CYS A 118 -15.95 -6.33 13.68
C CYS A 118 -14.43 -6.56 13.64
N LEU A 119 -13.96 -7.57 14.35
CA LEU A 119 -12.57 -7.95 14.40
C LEU A 119 -12.41 -9.41 14.00
N HIS A 120 -11.55 -9.63 13.00
CA HIS A 120 -11.14 -10.95 12.54
C HIS A 120 -9.68 -11.15 12.92
N THR A 121 -9.38 -12.19 13.69
CA THR A 121 -8.05 -12.41 14.24
C THR A 121 -7.42 -13.69 13.68
N LEU A 122 -6.11 -13.64 13.51
CA LEU A 122 -5.23 -14.77 13.20
C LEU A 122 -4.22 -14.84 14.35
N SER A 123 -4.57 -15.60 15.38
CA SER A 123 -3.89 -15.64 16.68
C SER A 123 -3.13 -16.94 16.90
N ASP A 124 -3.39 -17.95 16.08
CA ASP A 124 -2.81 -19.28 16.20
C ASP A 124 -2.20 -19.73 14.88
N ALA A 125 -1.24 -20.64 14.95
CA ALA A 125 -0.66 -21.26 13.77
C ALA A 125 -1.72 -22.04 12.94
N GLU A 126 -2.75 -22.59 13.59
CA GLU A 126 -3.87 -23.28 12.93
C GLU A 126 -4.78 -22.32 12.13
N ASP A 127 -4.76 -21.03 12.44
CA ASP A 127 -5.52 -20.01 11.72
C ASP A 127 -4.84 -19.63 10.38
N MET A 128 -3.57 -20.04 10.20
CA MET A 128 -2.71 -19.66 9.09
C MET A 128 -2.71 -20.70 7.97
N PRO A 129 -2.44 -20.30 6.72
CA PRO A 129 -2.31 -21.24 5.61
C PRO A 129 -1.10 -22.14 5.77
N GLY A 130 -1.16 -23.34 5.22
CA GLY A 130 -0.03 -24.28 5.21
C GLY A 130 1.19 -23.79 4.42
N LYS A 131 1.01 -22.78 3.56
CA LYS A 131 2.09 -22.13 2.79
C LYS A 131 1.78 -20.65 2.61
N VAL A 132 2.80 -19.83 2.74
CA VAL A 132 2.78 -18.42 2.36
C VAL A 132 3.70 -18.20 1.16
N ALA A 133 3.38 -17.21 0.35
CA ALA A 133 4.18 -16.79 -0.79
C ALA A 133 4.55 -15.30 -0.66
N THR A 134 5.54 -14.86 -1.40
CA THR A 134 5.89 -13.43 -1.46
C THR A 134 4.84 -12.65 -2.23
N ASP A 135 4.25 -13.27 -3.25
CA ASP A 135 3.25 -12.64 -4.11
C ASP A 135 2.15 -13.63 -4.52
N ILE A 136 1.03 -13.07 -4.98
CA ILE A 136 -0.08 -13.79 -5.62
C ILE A 136 -0.34 -13.23 -7.02
N ARG A 137 -0.81 -14.09 -7.91
CA ARG A 137 -1.33 -13.66 -9.22
C ARG A 137 -2.76 -13.16 -9.05
N TYR A 138 -3.00 -11.90 -9.38
CA TYR A 138 -4.34 -11.31 -9.30
C TYR A 138 -5.11 -11.51 -10.60
N GLU A 139 -6.00 -12.49 -10.62
CA GLU A 139 -6.71 -12.96 -11.82
C GLU A 139 -7.56 -11.88 -12.49
N LYS A 140 -8.20 -10.97 -11.73
CA LYS A 140 -9.05 -9.91 -12.30
C LYS A 140 -8.30 -8.94 -13.23
N LEU A 141 -6.99 -8.81 -13.08
CA LEU A 141 -6.15 -7.92 -13.88
C LEU A 141 -5.06 -8.65 -14.67
N SER A 142 -4.91 -9.94 -14.46
CA SER A 142 -3.99 -10.79 -15.23
C SER A 142 -4.63 -11.21 -16.57
N THR A 143 -3.78 -11.48 -17.54
CA THR A 143 -4.17 -11.97 -18.86
C THR A 143 -3.24 -13.13 -19.25
N ASP A 144 -3.54 -13.82 -20.35
CA ASP A 144 -2.68 -14.88 -20.88
C ASP A 144 -1.26 -14.39 -21.26
N ARG A 145 -1.09 -13.07 -21.39
CA ARG A 145 0.16 -12.44 -21.84
C ARG A 145 0.87 -11.63 -20.77
N SER A 146 0.23 -11.35 -19.65
CA SER A 146 0.82 -10.56 -18.57
C SER A 146 0.20 -10.89 -17.23
N ASP A 147 1.03 -11.12 -16.22
CA ASP A 147 0.63 -11.32 -14.85
C ASP A 147 0.57 -9.98 -14.11
N CYS A 148 -0.56 -9.73 -13.43
CA CYS A 148 -0.63 -8.72 -12.39
C CYS A 148 -0.35 -9.42 -11.06
N ARG A 149 0.82 -9.16 -10.49
CA ARG A 149 1.22 -9.73 -9.21
C ARG A 149 1.06 -8.72 -8.10
N LEU A 150 0.57 -9.17 -6.96
CA LEU A 150 0.36 -8.39 -5.75
C LEU A 150 0.99 -9.14 -4.58
N SER A 151 1.31 -8.44 -3.48
CA SER A 151 1.77 -9.10 -2.25
C SER A 151 0.73 -10.08 -1.73
N PHE A 152 1.19 -11.10 -1.00
CA PHE A 152 0.36 -12.20 -0.51
C PHE A 152 -0.85 -11.71 0.30
N ALA A 153 -0.64 -10.68 1.15
CA ALA A 153 -1.68 -10.11 2.00
C ALA A 153 -2.56 -9.04 1.33
N SER A 154 -2.39 -8.78 0.03
CA SER A 154 -3.21 -7.80 -0.70
C SER A 154 -4.72 -7.99 -0.55
N PRO A 155 -5.27 -9.21 -0.46
CA PRO A 155 -6.70 -9.40 -0.25
C PRO A 155 -7.24 -8.64 0.95
N VAL A 156 -6.53 -8.61 2.06
CA VAL A 156 -6.95 -7.94 3.30
C VAL A 156 -6.32 -6.56 3.48
N GLY A 157 -5.13 -6.32 2.94
CA GLY A 157 -4.43 -5.05 3.11
C GLY A 157 -4.79 -4.00 2.06
N LEU A 158 -5.26 -4.40 0.87
CA LEU A 158 -5.46 -3.50 -0.26
C LEU A 158 -6.82 -3.65 -0.95
N LEU A 159 -7.35 -4.86 -1.07
CA LEU A 159 -8.50 -5.14 -1.92
C LEU A 159 -9.86 -5.10 -1.20
N LEU A 160 -9.89 -4.93 0.11
CA LEU A 160 -11.12 -4.71 0.85
C LEU A 160 -11.75 -3.36 0.45
N SER A 161 -13.06 -3.35 0.22
CA SER A 161 -13.80 -2.16 -0.23
C SER A 161 -14.44 -1.36 0.91
N CYS A 162 -14.11 -1.66 2.16
CA CYS A 162 -14.65 -1.03 3.37
C CYS A 162 -13.59 -0.25 4.13
N ASN A 163 -14.00 0.57 5.08
CA ASN A 163 -13.12 1.17 6.05
C ASN A 163 -12.57 0.08 6.99
N HIS A 164 -11.27 -0.05 7.07
CA HIS A 164 -10.63 -1.08 7.88
C HIS A 164 -9.22 -0.68 8.32
N ILE A 165 -8.76 -1.35 9.35
CA ILE A 165 -7.36 -1.35 9.80
C ILE A 165 -6.87 -2.79 9.76
N TYR A 166 -5.81 -3.04 9.02
CA TYR A 166 -5.09 -4.30 9.03
C TYR A 166 -3.87 -4.16 9.95
N ASN A 167 -3.95 -4.77 11.12
CA ASN A 167 -2.88 -4.77 12.12
C ASN A 167 -1.97 -5.97 11.94
N GLN A 168 -0.66 -5.74 12.02
CA GLN A 168 0.37 -6.74 11.83
C GLN A 168 1.37 -6.59 12.97
N TYR A 169 1.48 -7.61 13.80
CA TYR A 169 2.44 -7.66 14.91
C TYR A 169 3.50 -8.69 14.61
N VAL A 170 4.76 -8.28 14.70
CA VAL A 170 5.91 -9.18 14.67
C VAL A 170 6.74 -8.93 15.93
N ILE A 171 6.78 -9.90 16.81
CA ILE A 171 7.42 -9.82 18.09
C ILE A 171 8.75 -10.56 18.01
N ILE A 172 9.84 -9.81 18.00
CA ILE A 172 11.20 -10.35 17.90
C ILE A 172 11.69 -10.65 19.32
N ASP A 173 11.58 -11.92 19.68
CA ASP A 173 12.11 -12.48 20.93
C ASP A 173 13.54 -13.04 20.72
N ASN A 174 14.13 -13.61 21.77
CA ASN A 174 15.36 -14.36 21.62
C ASN A 174 15.05 -15.72 20.91
N SER A 175 15.45 -15.81 19.64
CA SER A 175 15.20 -17.00 18.81
C SER A 175 15.79 -18.27 19.41
N GLU A 176 17.02 -18.22 19.96
CA GLU A 176 17.65 -19.38 20.57
C GLU A 176 16.88 -19.87 21.80
N GLU A 177 16.45 -18.96 22.68
CA GLU A 177 15.62 -19.32 23.84
C GLU A 177 14.30 -19.96 23.44
N ASN A 178 13.69 -19.48 22.34
CA ASN A 178 12.44 -20.06 21.82
C ASN A 178 12.67 -21.47 21.26
N LEU A 179 13.70 -21.66 20.44
CA LEU A 179 14.05 -22.98 19.92
C LEU A 179 14.37 -23.98 21.03
N GLN A 180 15.12 -23.57 22.07
CA GLN A 180 15.40 -24.41 23.24
C GLN A 180 14.12 -24.81 24.00
N LYS A 181 13.13 -23.90 24.11
CA LYS A 181 11.82 -24.23 24.69
C LYS A 181 11.08 -25.29 23.85
N PHE A 182 11.12 -25.16 22.52
CA PHE A 182 10.53 -26.16 21.62
C PHE A 182 11.24 -27.50 21.71
N GLU A 183 12.56 -27.56 21.77
CA GLU A 183 13.31 -28.78 21.98
C GLU A 183 12.91 -29.47 23.31
N LYS A 184 12.79 -28.67 24.39
CA LYS A 184 12.32 -29.22 25.68
C LYS A 184 10.89 -29.76 25.60
N SER A 185 10.01 -29.04 24.90
CA SER A 185 8.62 -29.47 24.66
C SER A 185 8.57 -30.75 23.85
N ALA A 186 9.34 -30.90 22.78
CA ALA A 186 9.44 -32.12 21.98
C ALA A 186 9.86 -33.32 22.81
N ARG A 187 10.90 -33.16 23.67
CA ARG A 187 11.34 -34.21 24.60
C ARG A 187 10.24 -34.61 25.59
N ASN A 188 9.50 -33.64 26.16
CA ASN A 188 8.40 -33.92 27.05
C ASN A 188 7.27 -34.69 26.34
N MET A 189 6.91 -34.27 25.14
CA MET A 189 5.87 -34.94 24.33
C MET A 189 6.29 -36.33 23.89
N GLN A 190 7.59 -36.58 23.71
CA GLN A 190 8.09 -37.96 23.43
C GLN A 190 7.73 -38.92 24.53
N SER A 191 7.83 -38.52 25.78
CA SER A 191 7.46 -39.39 26.92
C SER A 191 5.95 -39.61 27.01
N LEU A 192 5.16 -38.62 26.57
CA LEU A 192 3.69 -38.63 26.62
C LEU A 192 3.03 -39.16 25.33
N SER A 193 3.78 -39.36 24.26
CA SER A 193 3.27 -39.85 22.96
C SER A 193 2.61 -41.22 23.03
N ARG A 194 3.04 -42.05 23.99
CA ARG A 194 2.45 -43.36 24.23
C ARG A 194 1.02 -43.31 24.77
N TYR A 195 0.61 -42.18 25.34
CA TYR A 195 -0.70 -41.98 26.00
C TYR A 195 -1.69 -41.19 25.15
N SER A 196 -1.21 -40.43 24.15
CA SER A 196 -2.07 -39.61 23.33
C SER A 196 -1.52 -39.45 21.90
N ARG A 197 -2.38 -39.72 20.93
CA ARG A 197 -2.05 -39.49 19.49
C ARG A 197 -1.79 -38.00 19.20
N SER A 198 -2.50 -37.11 19.89
CA SER A 198 -2.30 -35.64 19.77
C SER A 198 -0.87 -35.25 20.15
N ASN A 199 -0.32 -35.81 21.24
CA ASN A 199 1.07 -35.54 21.64
C ASN A 199 2.09 -36.02 20.59
N SER A 200 1.78 -37.13 19.89
CA SER A 200 2.63 -37.60 18.80
C SER A 200 2.61 -36.66 17.61
N ILE A 201 1.44 -36.14 17.23
CA ILE A 201 1.28 -35.20 16.11
C ILE A 201 1.95 -33.86 16.46
N ASN A 202 1.69 -33.32 17.64
CA ASN A 202 2.29 -32.07 18.09
C ASN A 202 3.82 -32.12 18.15
N ARG A 203 4.35 -33.30 18.57
CA ARG A 203 5.79 -33.54 18.54
C ARG A 203 6.34 -33.50 17.13
N GLU A 204 5.67 -34.16 16.17
CA GLU A 204 6.10 -34.15 14.77
C GLU A 204 6.14 -32.74 14.18
N TRP A 205 5.15 -31.91 14.46
CA TRP A 205 5.13 -30.53 14.05
C TRP A 205 6.27 -29.71 14.66
N ILE A 206 6.55 -29.89 15.96
CA ILE A 206 7.68 -29.23 16.63
C ILE A 206 9.01 -29.71 16.02
N ASP A 207 9.17 -30.98 15.77
CA ASP A 207 10.39 -31.54 15.16
C ASP A 207 10.58 -30.94 13.72
N GLN A 208 9.52 -30.80 12.94
CA GLN A 208 9.56 -30.15 11.63
C GLN A 208 9.99 -28.70 11.75
N TYR A 209 9.37 -27.93 12.66
CA TYR A 209 9.72 -26.53 12.91
C TYR A 209 11.20 -26.36 13.30
N LEU A 210 11.70 -27.19 14.21
CA LEU A 210 13.09 -27.18 14.62
C LEU A 210 14.05 -27.54 13.47
N ASN A 211 13.69 -28.53 12.68
CA ASN A 211 14.46 -28.96 11.51
C ASN A 211 14.58 -27.83 10.48
N GLU A 212 13.50 -27.12 10.18
CA GLU A 212 13.51 -25.98 9.27
C GLU A 212 14.36 -24.84 9.84
N ALA A 213 14.16 -24.48 11.11
CA ALA A 213 14.92 -23.43 11.79
C ALA A 213 16.43 -23.67 11.69
N HIS A 214 16.88 -24.89 12.00
CA HIS A 214 18.31 -25.25 12.01
C HIS A 214 18.88 -25.46 10.60
N SER A 215 18.11 -26.07 9.69
CA SER A 215 18.59 -26.37 8.33
C SER A 215 18.76 -25.12 7.47
N TYR A 216 17.91 -24.13 7.67
CA TYR A 216 17.91 -22.90 6.87
C TYR A 216 18.39 -21.66 7.65
N GLY A 217 18.70 -21.80 8.93
CA GLY A 217 19.12 -20.69 9.79
C GLY A 217 18.03 -19.63 9.98
N LEU A 218 16.75 -20.05 10.04
CA LEU A 218 15.61 -19.13 10.12
C LEU A 218 15.47 -18.55 11.53
N THR A 219 15.02 -17.30 11.58
CA THR A 219 14.80 -16.59 12.85
C THR A 219 13.39 -16.81 13.36
N SER A 220 13.25 -17.51 14.50
CA SER A 220 11.97 -17.70 15.18
C SER A 220 11.47 -16.39 15.78
N VAL A 221 10.24 -16.02 15.45
CA VAL A 221 9.52 -14.85 15.96
C VAL A 221 8.11 -15.25 16.38
N ARG A 222 7.41 -14.35 17.09
CA ARG A 222 5.97 -14.49 17.26
C ARG A 222 5.25 -13.48 16.39
N ALA A 223 4.11 -13.86 15.85
CA ALA A 223 3.30 -13.01 15.00
C ALA A 223 1.84 -13.04 15.40
N HIS A 224 1.12 -11.99 15.04
CA HIS A 224 -0.32 -11.88 15.10
C HIS A 224 -0.80 -10.95 13.99
N PHE A 225 -1.92 -11.30 13.38
CA PHE A 225 -2.55 -10.48 12.36
C PHE A 225 -4.04 -10.36 12.65
N ASN A 226 -4.58 -9.16 12.45
CA ASN A 226 -6.02 -8.98 12.55
C ASN A 226 -6.53 -7.89 11.61
N VAL A 227 -7.79 -8.01 11.22
CA VAL A 227 -8.51 -7.01 10.43
C VAL A 227 -9.65 -6.48 11.27
N MET A 228 -9.61 -5.20 11.59
CA MET A 228 -10.69 -4.45 12.21
C MET A 228 -11.41 -3.65 11.13
N ALA A 229 -12.68 -3.88 10.95
CA ALA A 229 -13.51 -3.15 10.00
C ALA A 229 -14.78 -2.63 10.68
N TRP A 230 -15.38 -1.57 10.12
CA TRP A 230 -16.52 -0.93 10.75
C TRP A 230 -17.46 -0.28 9.74
N SER A 231 -18.71 -0.11 10.16
CA SER A 231 -19.75 0.70 9.51
C SER A 231 -20.73 1.23 10.55
N ASP A 232 -21.37 2.34 10.27
CA ASP A 232 -22.51 2.88 11.00
C ASP A 232 -23.82 2.14 10.65
N ASP A 233 -23.88 1.49 9.48
CA ASP A 233 -25.00 0.65 9.06
C ASP A 233 -24.80 -0.82 9.46
N ALA A 234 -25.77 -1.38 10.18
CA ALA A 234 -25.74 -2.76 10.63
C ALA A 234 -25.85 -3.80 9.50
N GLU A 235 -26.57 -3.49 8.43
CA GLU A 235 -26.68 -4.40 7.26
C GLU A 235 -25.41 -4.36 6.44
N GLU A 236 -24.82 -3.17 6.24
CA GLU A 236 -23.52 -3.03 5.60
C GLU A 236 -22.43 -3.77 6.39
N LEU A 237 -22.46 -3.69 7.73
CA LEU A 237 -21.50 -4.42 8.56
C LEU A 237 -21.56 -5.94 8.35
N LYS A 238 -22.73 -6.51 8.09
CA LYS A 238 -22.86 -7.94 7.77
C LYS A 238 -22.19 -8.27 6.44
N HIS A 239 -22.32 -7.41 5.45
CA HIS A 239 -21.63 -7.57 4.17
C HIS A 239 -20.12 -7.45 4.35
N ILE A 240 -19.66 -6.46 5.11
CA ILE A 240 -18.24 -6.27 5.44
C ILE A 240 -17.65 -7.50 6.14
N LYS A 241 -18.35 -8.07 7.12
CA LYS A 241 -17.92 -9.30 7.81
C LYS A 241 -17.70 -10.45 6.83
N ASN A 242 -18.64 -10.63 5.90
CA ASN A 242 -18.54 -11.67 4.89
C ASN A 242 -17.40 -11.41 3.90
N ASP A 243 -17.21 -10.16 3.51
CA ASP A 243 -16.11 -9.76 2.60
C ASP A 243 -14.75 -10.01 3.24
N VAL A 244 -14.55 -9.56 4.49
CA VAL A 244 -13.30 -9.79 5.22
C VAL A 244 -13.04 -11.29 5.38
N GLY A 245 -14.05 -12.06 5.78
CA GLY A 245 -13.94 -13.51 5.90
C GLY A 245 -13.60 -14.18 4.56
N SER A 246 -14.22 -13.73 3.46
CA SER A 246 -13.95 -14.24 2.11
C SER A 246 -12.52 -13.92 1.64
N GLN A 247 -12.01 -12.70 1.92
CA GLN A 247 -10.65 -12.33 1.56
C GLN A 247 -9.63 -13.14 2.37
N LEU A 248 -9.86 -13.35 3.67
CA LEU A 248 -9.01 -14.21 4.50
C LEU A 248 -9.05 -15.66 4.02
N ALA A 249 -10.23 -16.18 3.69
CA ALA A 249 -10.37 -17.51 3.13
C ALA A 249 -9.66 -17.68 1.77
N SER A 250 -9.61 -16.62 0.94
CA SER A 250 -8.86 -16.64 -0.32
C SER A 250 -7.34 -16.75 -0.11
N MET A 251 -6.86 -16.40 1.09
CA MET A 251 -5.48 -16.60 1.55
C MET A 251 -5.30 -17.95 2.28
N GLU A 252 -6.32 -18.83 2.26
CA GLU A 252 -6.36 -20.08 3.03
C GLU A 252 -6.26 -19.87 4.55
N CYS A 253 -6.58 -18.70 5.05
CA CYS A 253 -6.65 -18.40 6.48
C CYS A 253 -8.03 -18.78 7.06
N VAL A 254 -8.06 -19.18 8.33
CA VAL A 254 -9.27 -19.51 9.09
C VAL A 254 -9.41 -18.53 10.26
N PRO A 255 -9.98 -17.33 10.06
CA PRO A 255 -10.01 -16.32 11.10
C PRO A 255 -10.97 -16.66 12.24
N ARG A 256 -10.65 -16.21 13.43
CA ARG A 256 -11.57 -16.15 14.58
C ARG A 256 -12.32 -14.82 14.54
N HIS A 257 -13.59 -14.86 14.95
CA HIS A 257 -14.46 -13.69 14.89
C HIS A 257 -14.90 -13.26 16.27
N ASN A 258 -14.80 -11.96 16.58
CA ASN A 258 -15.34 -11.33 17.77
C ASN A 258 -15.16 -12.17 19.04
N THR A 259 -13.91 -12.54 19.32
CA THR A 259 -13.56 -13.30 20.52
C THR A 259 -13.61 -12.40 21.77
N ILE A 260 -13.50 -13.02 22.93
CA ILE A 260 -13.46 -12.30 24.22
C ILE A 260 -12.28 -11.32 24.32
N ASP A 261 -11.22 -11.60 23.55
CA ASP A 261 -9.96 -10.84 23.55
C ASP A 261 -9.96 -9.65 22.60
N CYS A 262 -11.01 -9.52 21.77
CA CYS A 262 -11.12 -8.39 20.82
C CYS A 262 -10.98 -7.00 21.46
N PRO A 263 -11.57 -6.71 22.65
CA PRO A 263 -11.35 -5.45 23.34
C PRO A 263 -9.88 -5.20 23.71
N THR A 264 -9.18 -6.23 24.15
CA THR A 264 -7.75 -6.14 24.50
C THR A 264 -6.90 -5.88 23.26
N LEU A 265 -7.22 -6.54 22.15
CA LEU A 265 -6.54 -6.34 20.86
C LEU A 265 -6.80 -4.93 20.30
N TYR A 266 -8.02 -4.41 20.46
CA TYR A 266 -8.32 -3.02 20.11
C TYR A 266 -7.45 -2.03 20.89
N TRP A 267 -7.34 -2.22 22.23
CA TRP A 267 -6.48 -1.38 23.07
C TRP A 267 -5.00 -1.49 22.72
N ALA A 268 -4.52 -2.69 22.41
CA ALA A 268 -3.13 -2.91 22.00
C ALA A 268 -2.81 -2.26 20.65
N ALA A 269 -3.81 -2.10 19.78
CA ALA A 269 -3.65 -1.48 18.46
C ALA A 269 -3.67 0.05 18.47
N ILE A 270 -3.92 0.68 19.60
CA ILE A 270 -3.79 2.13 19.72
C ILE A 270 -2.35 2.53 19.36
N PRO A 271 -2.15 3.54 18.52
CA PRO A 271 -0.84 4.01 18.12
C PRO A 271 0.10 4.25 19.31
N GLY A 272 1.20 3.50 19.36
CA GLY A 272 2.18 3.54 20.44
C GLY A 272 1.91 2.61 21.62
N ASN A 273 0.79 1.86 21.65
CA ASN A 273 0.42 0.98 22.77
C ASN A 273 0.72 -0.51 22.55
N ALA A 274 1.51 -0.87 21.57
CA ALA A 274 1.85 -2.26 21.27
C ALA A 274 2.46 -3.05 22.46
N ALA A 275 2.90 -2.36 23.51
CA ALA A 275 3.39 -3.00 24.73
C ALA A 275 2.30 -3.69 25.56
N ASP A 276 1.03 -3.35 25.32
CA ASP A 276 -0.12 -4.00 25.98
C ASP A 276 -0.64 -5.22 25.17
N PHE A 277 0.03 -5.56 24.10
CA PHE A 277 -0.37 -6.69 23.27
C PHE A 277 -0.33 -8.00 24.09
N PRO A 278 -1.43 -8.78 24.12
CA PRO A 278 -1.50 -10.02 24.87
C PRO A 278 -0.62 -11.10 24.21
N ALA A 279 0.34 -11.64 24.97
CA ALA A 279 1.31 -12.60 24.44
C ALA A 279 0.67 -13.91 23.96
N GLU A 280 -0.44 -14.30 24.57
CA GLU A 280 -1.25 -15.48 24.25
C GLU A 280 -1.94 -15.41 22.90
N GLU A 281 -2.19 -14.19 22.39
CA GLU A 281 -2.79 -13.96 21.08
C GLU A 281 -1.76 -13.98 19.93
N SER A 282 -0.57 -14.50 20.18
CA SER A 282 0.49 -14.62 19.19
C SER A 282 0.94 -16.06 18.99
N PHE A 283 1.26 -16.40 17.75
CA PHE A 283 1.79 -17.71 17.38
C PHE A 283 3.25 -17.63 16.94
N HIS A 284 3.97 -18.73 17.06
CA HIS A 284 5.36 -18.83 16.60
C HIS A 284 5.42 -19.10 15.10
N THR A 285 6.29 -18.36 14.42
CA THR A 285 6.60 -18.50 12.99
C THR A 285 8.03 -18.06 12.74
N PHE A 286 8.45 -18.02 11.49
CA PHE A 286 9.72 -17.43 11.08
C PHE A 286 9.50 -16.02 10.52
N ILE A 287 10.52 -15.15 10.67
CA ILE A 287 10.42 -13.76 10.23
C ILE A 287 10.16 -13.68 8.72
N GLU A 288 10.75 -14.58 7.93
CA GLU A 288 10.58 -14.67 6.49
C GLU A 288 9.12 -14.95 6.11
N GLN A 289 8.43 -15.76 6.90
CA GLN A 289 7.00 -16.07 6.70
C GLN A 289 6.12 -14.89 7.18
N ALA A 290 6.46 -14.32 8.34
CA ALA A 290 5.69 -13.20 8.90
C ALA A 290 5.68 -11.98 7.97
N VAL A 291 6.81 -11.67 7.31
CA VAL A 291 6.89 -10.52 6.38
C VAL A 291 6.12 -10.75 5.07
N CYS A 292 5.85 -11.99 4.68
CA CYS A 292 4.97 -12.28 3.54
C CYS A 292 3.52 -11.77 3.76
N LEU A 293 3.13 -11.57 5.01
CA LEU A 293 1.83 -11.03 5.39
C LEU A 293 1.80 -9.50 5.45
N PHE A 294 2.91 -8.83 5.15
CA PHE A 294 2.90 -7.39 4.98
C PHE A 294 2.33 -7.02 3.61
N THR A 295 1.54 -5.95 3.60
CA THR A 295 1.07 -5.36 2.36
C THR A 295 2.12 -4.38 1.87
N GLU A 296 2.71 -4.67 0.72
CA GLU A 296 3.79 -3.87 0.14
C GLU A 296 3.26 -2.76 -0.78
N GLU A 297 2.08 -2.96 -1.36
CA GLU A 297 1.48 -1.97 -2.24
C GLU A 297 0.94 -0.79 -1.44
N THR A 298 1.27 0.40 -1.90
CA THR A 298 0.78 1.64 -1.33
C THR A 298 0.10 2.50 -2.40
N ASN A 299 -0.69 3.46 -1.96
CA ASN A 299 -1.28 4.43 -2.87
C ASN A 299 -0.19 5.26 -3.57
N TYR A 300 -0.21 5.28 -4.89
CA TYR A 300 0.58 6.22 -5.65
C TYR A 300 0.26 7.66 -5.29
N ARG A 301 1.26 8.53 -5.34
CA ARG A 301 1.10 9.96 -5.09
C ARG A 301 1.04 10.73 -6.39
N SER A 302 0.13 11.69 -6.46
CA SER A 302 0.08 12.64 -7.56
C SER A 302 1.36 13.48 -7.62
N SER A 303 1.79 13.82 -8.83
CA SER A 303 2.83 14.82 -9.05
C SER A 303 2.34 16.20 -8.62
N LEU A 304 3.21 17.00 -8.00
CA LEU A 304 2.89 18.38 -7.62
C LEU A 304 3.02 19.36 -8.80
N SER A 305 3.36 18.87 -9.98
CA SER A 305 3.49 19.66 -11.20
C SER A 305 2.10 20.16 -11.65
N PRO A 306 1.98 21.40 -12.14
CA PRO A 306 0.72 21.90 -12.67
C PRO A 306 0.35 21.28 -14.03
N PHE A 307 1.33 20.73 -14.74
CA PHE A 307 1.17 20.10 -16.05
C PHE A 307 1.36 18.58 -15.94
N GLY A 308 0.48 17.80 -16.56
CA GLY A 308 0.56 16.35 -16.55
C GLY A 308 -0.72 15.67 -17.03
N ILE A 309 -0.81 14.38 -16.82
CA ILE A 309 -1.95 13.57 -17.24
C ILE A 309 -2.71 13.01 -16.04
N LYS A 310 -4.03 12.93 -16.15
CA LYS A 310 -4.91 12.31 -15.17
C LYS A 310 -5.07 10.85 -15.51
N MET A 311 -4.81 10.02 -14.53
CA MET A 311 -4.93 8.56 -14.58
C MET A 311 -5.74 8.09 -13.38
N VAL A 312 -6.01 6.80 -13.32
CA VAL A 312 -6.65 6.15 -12.17
C VAL A 312 -5.84 4.92 -11.81
N ASP A 313 -5.57 4.74 -10.53
CA ASP A 313 -4.98 3.49 -10.05
C ASP A 313 -5.94 2.33 -10.31
N ARG A 314 -5.45 1.28 -10.94
CA ARG A 314 -6.29 0.13 -11.34
C ARG A 314 -6.84 -0.66 -10.16
N LEU A 315 -6.11 -0.70 -9.04
CA LEU A 315 -6.46 -1.49 -7.86
C LEU A 315 -7.43 -0.73 -6.97
N THR A 316 -7.05 0.47 -6.57
CA THR A 316 -7.76 1.27 -5.57
C THR A 316 -8.80 2.22 -6.15
N GLY A 317 -8.76 2.46 -7.47
CA GLY A 317 -9.62 3.46 -8.13
C GLY A 317 -9.23 4.91 -7.85
N LYS A 318 -8.13 5.15 -7.13
CA LYS A 318 -7.69 6.50 -6.73
C LYS A 318 -7.30 7.33 -7.96
N PRO A 319 -7.82 8.57 -8.09
CA PRO A 319 -7.39 9.49 -9.14
C PRO A 319 -5.93 9.92 -8.91
N LEU A 320 -5.15 9.94 -9.98
CA LEU A 320 -3.75 10.32 -9.99
C LEU A 320 -3.50 11.40 -11.03
N HIS A 321 -2.71 12.39 -10.68
CA HIS A 321 -2.13 13.36 -11.61
C HIS A 321 -0.63 13.07 -11.77
N LEU A 322 -0.19 12.80 -12.99
CA LEU A 322 1.16 12.34 -13.28
C LEU A 322 1.84 13.27 -14.28
N ASP A 323 2.94 13.88 -13.87
CA ASP A 323 3.85 14.57 -14.77
C ASP A 323 4.89 13.57 -15.29
N ILE A 324 4.71 13.16 -16.54
CA ILE A 324 5.61 12.22 -17.24
C ILE A 324 6.65 12.93 -18.11
N SER A 325 6.76 14.25 -18.02
CA SER A 325 7.61 15.09 -18.87
C SER A 325 8.65 15.83 -18.05
N ASP A 326 8.21 16.80 -17.23
CA ASP A 326 9.10 17.71 -16.54
C ASP A 326 9.64 17.17 -15.23
N LEU A 327 8.80 16.47 -14.47
CA LEU A 327 9.21 15.93 -13.18
C LEU A 327 10.33 14.89 -13.28
N PRO A 328 10.30 13.91 -14.21
CA PRO A 328 11.42 13.00 -14.40
C PRO A 328 12.73 13.71 -14.76
N MET A 329 12.65 14.76 -15.59
CA MET A 329 13.81 15.56 -15.97
C MET A 329 14.35 16.38 -14.80
N LYS A 330 13.47 17.04 -14.03
CA LYS A 330 13.84 17.78 -12.80
C LYS A 330 14.48 16.89 -11.73
N ARG A 331 14.09 15.62 -11.68
CA ARG A 331 14.67 14.63 -10.76
C ARG A 331 15.95 13.95 -11.29
N GLY A 332 16.41 14.31 -12.47
CA GLY A 332 17.59 13.72 -13.10
C GLY A 332 17.39 12.27 -13.58
N ILE A 333 16.14 11.78 -13.66
CA ILE A 333 15.81 10.43 -14.14
C ILE A 333 15.99 10.35 -15.65
N THR A 334 15.64 11.44 -16.36
CA THR A 334 15.79 11.57 -17.80
C THR A 334 16.49 12.87 -18.16
N THR A 335 17.18 12.89 -19.30
CA THR A 335 17.88 14.09 -19.80
C THR A 335 17.02 14.95 -20.74
N ASN A 336 15.88 14.41 -21.19
CA ASN A 336 14.99 15.10 -22.14
C ASN A 336 13.54 14.65 -21.93
N ARG A 337 12.61 15.27 -22.69
CA ARG A 337 11.18 14.98 -22.65
C ARG A 337 10.72 13.94 -23.67
N ASN A 338 11.62 13.35 -24.44
CA ASN A 338 11.29 12.38 -25.46
C ASN A 338 10.68 11.13 -24.85
N LYS A 339 9.68 10.57 -25.51
CA LYS A 339 8.97 9.39 -25.06
C LYS A 339 8.93 8.35 -26.18
N PHE A 340 9.23 7.13 -25.82
CA PHE A 340 9.09 5.99 -26.69
C PHE A 340 8.02 5.05 -26.13
N VAL A 341 6.95 4.81 -26.92
CA VAL A 341 5.83 3.97 -26.48
C VAL A 341 5.84 2.69 -27.33
N LEU A 342 6.19 1.59 -26.67
CA LEU A 342 6.28 0.27 -27.28
C LEU A 342 5.16 -0.64 -26.78
N GLY A 343 4.65 -1.47 -27.68
CA GLY A 343 3.68 -2.53 -27.35
C GLY A 343 3.21 -3.27 -28.58
N PRO A 344 2.76 -4.51 -28.44
CA PRO A 344 2.22 -5.30 -29.57
C PRO A 344 0.91 -4.70 -30.10
N SER A 345 0.44 -5.20 -31.22
CA SER A 345 -0.88 -4.83 -31.76
C SER A 345 -1.98 -5.18 -30.74
N GLY A 346 -2.95 -4.30 -30.57
CA GLY A 346 -4.04 -4.48 -29.62
C GLY A 346 -3.69 -4.15 -28.15
N SER A 347 -2.46 -3.72 -27.83
CA SER A 347 -2.04 -3.39 -26.45
C SER A 347 -2.58 -2.07 -25.91
N GLY A 348 -3.31 -1.29 -26.72
CA GLY A 348 -3.86 0.00 -26.30
C GLY A 348 -2.96 1.21 -26.51
N LYS A 349 -1.84 1.10 -27.26
CA LYS A 349 -0.95 2.25 -27.56
C LYS A 349 -1.69 3.48 -28.07
N SER A 350 -2.47 3.30 -29.14
CA SER A 350 -3.22 4.41 -29.77
C SER A 350 -4.26 4.99 -28.80
N PHE A 351 -4.91 4.16 -27.98
CA PHE A 351 -5.84 4.62 -26.96
C PHE A 351 -5.15 5.49 -25.91
N PHE A 352 -4.02 5.01 -25.38
CA PHE A 352 -3.22 5.77 -24.41
C PHE A 352 -2.72 7.09 -25.00
N MET A 353 -2.21 7.07 -26.23
CA MET A 353 -1.72 8.28 -26.90
C MET A 353 -2.83 9.28 -27.18
N ASN A 354 -4.02 8.84 -27.60
CA ASN A 354 -5.20 9.72 -27.73
C ASN A 354 -5.55 10.39 -26.39
N HIS A 355 -5.53 9.63 -25.28
CA HIS A 355 -5.78 10.15 -23.94
C HIS A 355 -4.73 11.20 -23.53
N LEU A 356 -3.44 10.94 -23.77
CA LEU A 356 -2.33 11.84 -23.50
C LEU A 356 -2.44 13.13 -24.31
N VAL A 357 -2.62 13.02 -25.62
CA VAL A 357 -2.73 14.16 -26.55
C VAL A 357 -3.92 15.03 -26.18
N ARG A 358 -5.07 14.43 -25.89
CA ARG A 358 -6.26 15.16 -25.43
C ARG A 358 -5.98 15.98 -24.18
N GLN A 359 -5.37 15.37 -23.17
CA GLN A 359 -5.10 16.06 -21.90
C GLN A 359 -4.06 17.17 -22.05
N TYR A 360 -3.06 16.98 -22.90
CA TYR A 360 -2.08 18.02 -23.20
C TYR A 360 -2.73 19.20 -23.91
N TRP A 361 -3.59 18.93 -24.89
CA TRP A 361 -4.36 19.98 -25.56
C TRP A 361 -5.28 20.70 -24.58
N GLU A 362 -6.01 20.01 -23.71
CA GLU A 362 -6.86 20.62 -22.67
C GLU A 362 -6.08 21.54 -21.70
N GLN A 363 -4.77 21.34 -21.57
CA GLN A 363 -3.85 22.17 -20.78
C GLN A 363 -3.14 23.26 -21.61
N GLY A 364 -3.56 23.49 -22.84
CA GLY A 364 -3.05 24.54 -23.72
C GLY A 364 -1.80 24.18 -24.52
N ALA A 365 -1.41 22.91 -24.58
CA ALA A 365 -0.28 22.48 -25.41
C ALA A 365 -0.65 22.48 -26.89
N HIS A 366 0.24 23.00 -27.73
CA HIS A 366 0.17 22.82 -29.18
C HIS A 366 0.67 21.44 -29.55
N VAL A 367 -0.12 20.69 -30.30
CA VAL A 367 0.18 19.31 -30.65
C VAL A 367 0.17 19.12 -32.16
N VAL A 368 1.24 18.57 -32.70
CA VAL A 368 1.35 18.16 -34.11
C VAL A 368 1.48 16.64 -34.13
N LEU A 369 0.64 15.97 -34.93
CA LEU A 369 0.59 14.53 -35.03
C LEU A 369 0.90 14.11 -36.48
N VAL A 370 1.76 13.09 -36.62
CA VAL A 370 1.96 12.36 -37.85
C VAL A 370 1.53 10.91 -37.61
N ASP A 371 0.51 10.46 -38.29
CA ASP A 371 -0.10 9.14 -38.09
C ASP A 371 -0.30 8.42 -39.41
N THR A 372 0.07 7.15 -39.46
CA THR A 372 -0.11 6.31 -40.65
C THR A 372 -1.39 5.47 -40.60
N GLY A 373 -2.09 5.46 -39.43
CA GLY A 373 -3.20 4.54 -39.17
C GLY A 373 -4.58 5.20 -38.95
N ASN A 374 -4.73 6.50 -39.18
CA ASN A 374 -5.95 7.28 -38.91
C ASN A 374 -6.48 7.17 -37.48
N SER A 375 -5.61 6.87 -36.51
CA SER A 375 -5.98 6.61 -35.13
C SER A 375 -6.45 7.85 -34.36
N TYR A 376 -6.12 9.06 -34.85
CA TYR A 376 -6.42 10.34 -34.17
C TYR A 376 -7.55 11.16 -34.83
N GLN A 377 -8.14 10.66 -35.92
CA GLN A 377 -9.21 11.37 -36.65
C GLN A 377 -10.38 11.75 -35.71
N GLY A 378 -10.85 10.81 -34.91
CA GLY A 378 -11.94 11.05 -33.94
C GLY A 378 -11.59 12.07 -32.89
N LEU A 379 -10.34 12.12 -32.42
CA LEU A 379 -9.84 13.13 -31.48
C LEU A 379 -9.83 14.53 -32.13
N CYS A 380 -9.30 14.63 -33.34
CA CYS A 380 -9.29 15.90 -34.09
C CYS A 380 -10.70 16.43 -34.34
N GLU A 381 -11.65 15.56 -34.73
CA GLU A 381 -13.05 15.96 -34.93
C GLU A 381 -13.72 16.40 -33.61
N MET A 382 -13.43 15.74 -32.49
CA MET A 382 -13.94 16.15 -31.18
C MET A 382 -13.39 17.55 -30.81
N ILE A 383 -12.11 17.79 -30.99
CA ILE A 383 -11.45 19.08 -30.72
C ILE A 383 -12.06 20.16 -31.62
N ARG A 384 -12.19 19.89 -32.90
CA ARG A 384 -12.79 20.80 -33.87
C ARG A 384 -14.21 21.23 -33.49
N ARG A 385 -15.04 20.30 -33.02
CA ARG A 385 -16.39 20.63 -32.53
C ARG A 385 -16.34 21.48 -31.26
N LYS A 386 -15.44 21.21 -30.34
CA LYS A 386 -15.28 21.99 -29.09
C LYS A 386 -14.79 23.41 -29.33
N THR A 387 -13.98 23.63 -30.34
CA THR A 387 -13.36 24.92 -30.66
C THR A 387 -14.06 25.69 -31.79
N ASN A 388 -15.22 25.21 -32.26
CA ASN A 388 -15.91 25.76 -33.43
C ASN A 388 -15.02 25.86 -34.69
N GLY A 389 -14.10 24.89 -34.83
CA GLY A 389 -13.23 24.79 -35.99
C GLY A 389 -11.89 25.49 -35.87
N ALA A 390 -11.58 26.15 -34.75
CA ALA A 390 -10.30 26.81 -34.53
C ALA A 390 -9.14 25.84 -34.42
N ASP A 391 -9.34 24.72 -33.73
CA ASP A 391 -8.37 23.65 -33.56
C ASP A 391 -8.89 22.33 -34.17
N GLY A 392 -8.10 21.26 -34.11
CA GLY A 392 -8.48 19.94 -34.56
C GLY A 392 -8.42 19.78 -36.09
N VAL A 393 -7.42 20.43 -36.69
CA VAL A 393 -7.19 20.32 -38.15
C VAL A 393 -6.64 18.94 -38.46
N TYR A 394 -7.25 18.29 -39.46
CA TYR A 394 -6.87 16.94 -39.90
C TYR A 394 -6.65 16.93 -41.42
N PHE A 395 -5.43 16.52 -41.83
CA PHE A 395 -5.08 16.39 -43.23
C PHE A 395 -4.76 14.92 -43.55
N THR A 396 -5.21 14.47 -44.69
CA THR A 396 -4.77 13.21 -45.25
C THR A 396 -3.92 13.49 -46.51
N TYR A 397 -2.69 13.00 -46.51
CA TYR A 397 -1.84 13.07 -47.68
C TYR A 397 -2.24 11.99 -48.69
N THR A 398 -2.48 12.37 -49.92
CA THR A 398 -2.59 11.46 -51.07
C THR A 398 -1.85 12.11 -52.24
N GLU A 399 -1.41 11.28 -53.20
CA GLU A 399 -0.75 11.79 -54.42
C GLU A 399 -1.66 12.79 -55.18
N GLU A 400 -2.96 12.57 -55.15
CA GLU A 400 -3.96 13.45 -55.77
C GLU A 400 -4.24 14.73 -54.97
N LYS A 401 -4.00 14.71 -53.71
CA LYS A 401 -4.20 15.83 -52.76
C LYS A 401 -2.99 16.01 -51.84
N PRO A 402 -1.88 16.54 -52.39
CA PRO A 402 -0.68 16.78 -51.60
C PRO A 402 -0.93 17.90 -50.59
N ILE A 403 -0.33 17.79 -49.41
CA ILE A 403 -0.31 18.87 -48.43
C ILE A 403 0.65 19.94 -48.97
N SER A 404 0.13 21.12 -49.23
CA SER A 404 0.94 22.27 -49.64
C SER A 404 0.92 23.35 -48.56
N PHE A 405 2.07 23.94 -48.31
CA PHE A 405 2.21 25.08 -47.40
C PHE A 405 3.25 26.04 -47.97
N ASN A 406 3.11 27.34 -47.59
CA ASN A 406 4.11 28.30 -47.97
C ASN A 406 5.16 28.42 -46.85
N PRO A 407 6.39 27.87 -47.07
CA PRO A 407 7.43 27.91 -46.04
C PRO A 407 7.93 29.37 -45.76
N PHE A 408 7.65 30.29 -46.67
CA PHE A 408 8.04 31.69 -46.54
C PHE A 408 6.96 32.57 -45.93
N TYR A 409 5.83 32.00 -45.52
CA TYR A 409 4.77 32.75 -44.84
C TYR A 409 5.21 33.23 -43.44
N THR A 410 4.98 34.49 -43.15
CA THR A 410 5.14 35.09 -41.82
C THR A 410 4.01 36.07 -41.61
N ASP A 411 3.48 36.18 -40.35
CA ASP A 411 2.36 37.06 -40.05
C ASP A 411 2.75 38.54 -40.17
N ASP A 412 3.98 38.89 -39.85
CA ASP A 412 4.47 40.26 -39.76
C ASP A 412 5.45 40.66 -40.88
N TYR A 413 5.63 39.81 -41.86
CA TYR A 413 6.68 39.94 -42.90
C TYR A 413 8.11 40.02 -42.35
N VAL A 414 8.30 39.65 -41.05
CA VAL A 414 9.61 39.66 -40.41
C VAL A 414 10.14 38.24 -40.31
N TYR A 415 11.32 38.01 -40.85
CA TYR A 415 12.04 36.74 -40.74
C TYR A 415 12.98 36.81 -39.55
N ASP A 416 12.60 36.19 -38.46
CA ASP A 416 13.49 35.97 -37.31
C ASP A 416 14.58 34.94 -37.62
N VAL A 417 15.52 34.74 -36.70
CA VAL A 417 16.66 33.82 -36.89
C VAL A 417 16.16 32.39 -37.03
N GLU A 418 15.17 32.01 -36.25
CA GLU A 418 14.63 30.65 -36.23
C GLU A 418 13.90 30.31 -37.54
N LYS A 419 13.10 31.25 -38.06
CA LYS A 419 12.44 31.10 -39.39
C LYS A 419 13.45 30.98 -40.52
N LYS A 420 14.51 31.81 -40.52
CA LYS A 420 15.58 31.76 -41.48
C LYS A 420 16.32 30.43 -41.49
N ASP A 421 16.64 29.91 -40.30
CA ASP A 421 17.32 28.61 -40.16
C ASP A 421 16.43 27.44 -40.57
N SER A 422 15.14 27.49 -40.29
CA SER A 422 14.15 26.51 -40.74
C SER A 422 14.04 26.47 -42.25
N ILE A 423 13.93 27.65 -42.93
CA ILE A 423 13.88 27.75 -44.38
C ILE A 423 15.19 27.25 -44.98
N LYS A 424 16.34 27.63 -44.43
CA LYS A 424 17.65 27.19 -44.88
C LYS A 424 17.78 25.66 -44.81
N THR A 425 17.36 25.08 -43.71
CA THR A 425 17.36 23.60 -43.48
C THR A 425 16.46 22.91 -44.48
N LEU A 426 15.27 23.43 -44.75
CA LEU A 426 14.35 22.90 -45.74
C LEU A 426 14.97 22.92 -47.13
N LEU A 427 15.53 24.05 -47.56
CA LEU A 427 16.17 24.19 -48.88
C LEU A 427 17.38 23.28 -49.02
N LEU A 428 18.21 23.14 -47.97
CA LEU A 428 19.35 22.21 -47.99
C LEU A 428 18.90 20.75 -48.06
N THR A 429 17.79 20.41 -47.42
CA THR A 429 17.24 19.05 -47.47
C THR A 429 16.72 18.72 -48.86
N LEU A 430 15.98 19.65 -49.48
CA LEU A 430 15.48 19.52 -50.84
C LEU A 430 16.61 19.48 -51.89
N TRP A 431 17.72 20.19 -51.65
CA TRP A 431 18.87 20.19 -52.53
C TRP A 431 19.69 18.89 -52.50
N LYS A 432 19.64 18.17 -51.35
CA LYS A 432 20.40 16.93 -51.15
C LYS A 432 19.61 15.68 -51.54
N SER A 433 18.31 15.80 -51.79
CA SER A 433 17.46 14.72 -52.27
C SER A 433 17.51 14.65 -53.83
#